data_c8d4fc7d2d09e439a58c662dfbaf1873
#
_entry.id   c8d4fc7d2d09e439a58c662dfbaf1873
#
_cell.length_a   1.000
_cell.length_b   1.000
_cell.length_c   1.000
_cell.angle_alpha   90.00
_cell.angle_beta   90.00
_cell.angle_gamma   90.00
#
_symmetry.space_group_name_H-M   'P 1'
#
loop_
_entity.id
_entity.type
_entity.pdbx_description
1 polymer ?
#
loop_
_entity_poly.entity_id
_entity_poly.type
_entity_poly.pdbx_seq_one_letter_code
_entity_poly.pdbx_strand_id
1 'polypeptide(L)'
;MNKLRFIFSVLALAAGLPLLAQKQESQDSLVVLMSSKSAQVVDVDGARYRKVVGPARFLHNDTYLLCDTAYWNVETKVIDAWGHVSLLQDETVLTSDKLTYLIDMDLAQFRGSVVQLTDKDHNTLRTRHLDYNTKDSVAIFKNGASMRDKDGQIIESTNGTYDSKLKQFTFSENVNMFTDSVFVKTSELLYESEKDLATFKSFTDVWKEENMLSSGNGWYNKARELFFFSDNVHVMTESQEGWCDSLFFSRNTSDVEMLGNAQVTDTTRNVFALAGRIEYVDTLSRTTLTRKPAVISQTEEEDGSIDTVYLGAERLVYMAVPMFQVDSMAVVNAQKRLKDLDVDPVGEYRKKAAETAAKAADEAAMNDPNLAAKKASQEKQKEAEAQKKAAQQKKNAQMTRPKPVLRDSLAAGDSLAFRDSLAVTDSVAAAVAPAEPPKDSTRVGFLEAVKNVKIYKKAMQVSCDSLLYSDLDSLARLYKEPFIWQEVTRQYAADSISLVVKDGAMDKASLMSNAFVTLQQMQGNQGEPFQLRPV
;
A
#
# COMPACT_ATOMS: atom_id res chain seq x y z
N MET A 1 -62.52 -30.12 -23.28
CA MET A 1 -63.79 -29.79 -23.97
C MET A 1 -63.55 -28.69 -24.96
N ASN A 2 -63.72 -29.06 -26.19
CA ASN A 2 -64.33 -28.35 -27.32
C ASN A 2 -63.60 -27.11 -27.86
N LYS A 3 -63.04 -27.30 -29.03
CA LYS A 3 -63.56 -27.02 -30.40
C LYS A 3 -63.20 -25.59 -30.83
N LEU A 4 -62.86 -25.19 -31.96
CA LEU A 4 -62.93 -25.76 -33.30
C LEU A 4 -62.24 -24.76 -34.27
N ARG A 5 -61.45 -25.26 -35.16
CA ARG A 5 -61.20 -24.87 -36.55
C ARG A 5 -61.96 -23.65 -37.09
N PHE A 6 -61.25 -22.75 -37.76
CA PHE A 6 -61.67 -22.33 -39.11
C PHE A 6 -60.47 -21.99 -40.00
N ILE A 7 -60.39 -22.70 -41.07
CA ILE A 7 -59.55 -22.52 -42.24
C ILE A 7 -60.26 -21.51 -43.15
N PHE A 8 -59.54 -20.48 -43.59
CA PHE A 8 -59.91 -19.83 -44.86
C PHE A 8 -58.66 -19.58 -45.69
N SER A 9 -58.52 -20.39 -46.73
CA SER A 9 -57.61 -20.15 -47.87
C SER A 9 -58.17 -19.02 -48.68
N VAL A 10 -57.39 -17.99 -48.98
CA VAL A 10 -57.62 -17.11 -50.11
C VAL A 10 -56.32 -17.07 -50.91
N LEU A 11 -56.41 -17.73 -52.05
CA LEU A 11 -55.46 -17.70 -53.14
C LEU A 11 -55.63 -16.33 -53.82
N ALA A 12 -54.63 -15.45 -53.74
CA ALA A 12 -54.55 -14.27 -54.58
C ALA A 12 -53.27 -14.31 -55.42
N LEU A 13 -53.48 -14.38 -56.69
CA LEU A 13 -52.55 -14.34 -57.77
C LEU A 13 -51.58 -13.19 -57.68
N ALA A 14 -50.30 -13.45 -57.49
CA ALA A 14 -49.25 -12.46 -57.53
C ALA A 14 -48.86 -12.15 -58.97
N ALA A 15 -49.18 -10.97 -59.42
CA ALA A 15 -48.51 -10.33 -60.51
C ALA A 15 -47.09 -9.95 -60.08
N GLY A 16 -46.09 -10.50 -60.73
CA GLY A 16 -44.69 -10.18 -60.55
C GLY A 16 -44.40 -8.73 -60.93
N LEU A 17 -44.09 -7.92 -59.90
CA LEU A 17 -43.37 -6.68 -60.10
C LEU A 17 -41.90 -6.95 -59.83
N PRO A 18 -40.97 -6.63 -60.72
CA PRO A 18 -39.57 -6.66 -60.37
C PRO A 18 -39.35 -5.59 -59.32
N LEU A 19 -38.96 -6.01 -58.09
CA LEU A 19 -38.31 -5.10 -57.14
C LEU A 19 -37.03 -4.63 -57.84
N LEU A 20 -37.12 -3.49 -58.50
CA LEU A 20 -35.93 -2.66 -58.72
C LEU A 20 -35.36 -2.36 -57.36
N ALA A 21 -34.34 -3.15 -56.96
CA ALA A 21 -33.44 -2.71 -55.93
C ALA A 21 -32.88 -1.37 -56.41
N GLN A 22 -33.46 -0.29 -55.93
CA GLN A 22 -32.82 1.01 -55.98
C GLN A 22 -31.51 0.81 -55.24
N LYS A 23 -30.44 0.60 -56.02
CA LYS A 23 -29.09 0.87 -55.56
C LYS A 23 -29.17 2.31 -55.07
N GLN A 24 -29.21 2.45 -53.76
CA GLN A 24 -29.09 3.76 -53.12
C GLN A 24 -27.69 4.21 -53.53
N GLU A 25 -27.60 4.98 -54.60
CA GLU A 25 -26.40 5.72 -54.95
C GLU A 25 -26.10 6.54 -53.68
N SER A 26 -24.96 6.25 -53.05
CA SER A 26 -24.41 7.12 -52.06
C SER A 26 -24.44 8.52 -52.66
N GLN A 27 -25.19 9.41 -52.05
CA GLN A 27 -25.10 10.85 -52.39
C GLN A 27 -23.62 11.17 -52.27
N ASP A 28 -22.94 11.33 -53.44
CA ASP A 28 -21.58 11.85 -53.47
C ASP A 28 -21.59 13.15 -52.72
N SER A 29 -21.04 13.17 -51.51
CA SER A 29 -21.02 14.37 -50.69
C SER A 29 -20.08 15.37 -51.38
N LEU A 30 -20.64 16.50 -51.79
CA LEU A 30 -19.92 17.51 -52.53
C LEU A 30 -19.04 18.35 -51.60
N VAL A 31 -17.77 18.47 -51.96
CA VAL A 31 -16.92 19.48 -51.35
C VAL A 31 -17.31 20.84 -51.88
N VAL A 32 -17.59 21.78 -50.99
CA VAL A 32 -17.98 23.16 -51.31
C VAL A 32 -16.86 24.10 -50.90
N LEU A 33 -16.37 24.93 -51.86
CA LEU A 33 -15.49 26.05 -51.51
C LEU A 33 -16.37 27.21 -50.97
N MET A 34 -16.29 27.43 -49.66
CA MET A 34 -17.09 28.46 -48.97
C MET A 34 -16.54 29.87 -49.16
N SER A 35 -15.21 30.00 -49.10
CA SER A 35 -14.54 31.30 -49.26
C SER A 35 -13.09 31.13 -49.70
N SER A 36 -12.61 32.10 -50.48
CA SER A 36 -11.20 32.24 -50.84
C SER A 36 -10.92 33.68 -51.29
N LYS A 37 -9.65 34.07 -51.31
CA LYS A 37 -9.22 35.34 -51.90
C LYS A 37 -9.20 35.27 -53.43
N SER A 38 -8.77 34.13 -53.99
CA SER A 38 -8.84 33.86 -55.43
C SER A 38 -8.89 32.36 -55.69
N ALA A 39 -9.54 32.02 -56.81
CA ALA A 39 -9.54 30.64 -57.33
C ALA A 39 -9.27 30.69 -58.84
N GLN A 40 -8.34 29.85 -59.33
CA GLN A 40 -7.91 29.77 -60.71
C GLN A 40 -7.81 28.32 -61.14
N VAL A 41 -8.09 28.06 -62.42
CA VAL A 41 -7.82 26.75 -63.02
C VAL A 41 -6.39 26.78 -63.54
N VAL A 42 -5.58 25.81 -63.16
CA VAL A 42 -4.16 25.69 -63.57
C VAL A 42 -3.95 24.24 -64.05
N ASP A 43 -3.15 24.08 -65.08
CA ASP A 43 -2.69 22.78 -65.55
C ASP A 43 -1.24 22.56 -65.06
N VAL A 44 -1.02 21.50 -64.31
CA VAL A 44 0.31 21.12 -63.80
C VAL A 44 0.56 19.67 -64.20
N ASP A 45 1.61 19.42 -64.91
CA ASP A 45 2.04 18.09 -65.39
C ASP A 45 0.94 17.32 -66.11
N GLY A 46 0.11 18.03 -66.91
CA GLY A 46 -1.00 17.46 -67.66
C GLY A 46 -2.28 17.15 -66.86
N ALA A 47 -2.31 17.43 -65.56
CA ALA A 47 -3.48 17.33 -64.73
C ALA A 47 -4.06 18.72 -64.39
N ARG A 48 -5.39 18.82 -64.37
CA ARG A 48 -6.12 20.05 -64.11
C ARG A 48 -6.45 20.24 -62.65
N TYR A 49 -6.02 21.36 -62.09
CA TYR A 49 -6.25 21.72 -60.69
C TYR A 49 -7.02 23.05 -60.57
N ARG A 50 -7.85 23.13 -59.55
CA ARG A 50 -8.34 24.41 -59.01
C ARG A 50 -7.34 24.86 -57.98
N LYS A 51 -6.49 25.84 -58.31
CA LYS A 51 -5.60 26.50 -57.37
C LYS A 51 -6.42 27.55 -56.60
N VAL A 52 -6.52 27.36 -55.28
CA VAL A 52 -7.24 28.25 -54.37
C VAL A 52 -6.22 28.97 -53.49
N VAL A 53 -6.28 30.28 -53.44
CA VAL A 53 -5.40 31.08 -52.60
C VAL A 53 -6.25 31.81 -51.57
N GLY A 54 -5.86 31.68 -50.29
CA GLY A 54 -6.68 32.00 -49.18
C GLY A 54 -6.36 33.22 -48.38
N PRO A 55 -6.99 33.28 -47.22
CA PRO A 55 -7.48 32.14 -46.42
C PRO A 55 -8.67 31.43 -47.11
N ALA A 56 -8.44 30.17 -47.47
CA ALA A 56 -9.43 29.33 -48.13
C ALA A 56 -10.21 28.48 -47.10
N ARG A 57 -11.54 28.34 -47.33
CA ARG A 57 -12.38 27.51 -46.46
C ARG A 57 -13.22 26.56 -47.34
N PHE A 58 -13.09 25.29 -47.08
CA PHE A 58 -13.87 24.23 -47.70
C PHE A 58 -14.79 23.62 -46.66
N LEU A 59 -15.93 23.12 -47.13
CA LEU A 59 -16.88 22.32 -46.37
C LEU A 59 -17.10 20.99 -47.07
N HIS A 60 -16.91 19.89 -46.37
CA HIS A 60 -17.25 18.54 -46.82
C HIS A 60 -18.02 17.84 -45.71
N ASN A 61 -19.30 17.52 -45.97
CA ASN A 61 -20.20 17.06 -44.91
C ASN A 61 -20.26 18.05 -43.74
N ASP A 62 -19.87 17.63 -42.56
CA ASP A 62 -19.77 18.41 -41.31
C ASP A 62 -18.34 18.91 -40.98
N THR A 63 -17.41 18.68 -41.91
CA THR A 63 -15.99 18.96 -41.76
C THR A 63 -15.58 20.24 -42.47
N TYR A 64 -14.98 21.18 -41.75
CA TYR A 64 -14.38 22.40 -42.31
C TYR A 64 -12.88 22.22 -42.49
N LEU A 65 -12.38 22.50 -43.71
CA LEU A 65 -10.94 22.59 -43.98
C LEU A 65 -10.59 24.06 -44.25
N LEU A 66 -9.60 24.56 -43.53
CA LEU A 66 -9.04 25.92 -43.68
C LEU A 66 -7.56 25.80 -44.07
N CYS A 67 -7.07 26.67 -44.97
CA CYS A 67 -5.66 26.72 -45.36
C CYS A 67 -5.30 28.05 -46.04
N ASP A 68 -4.01 28.32 -46.21
CA ASP A 68 -3.54 29.48 -46.98
C ASP A 68 -3.59 29.23 -48.47
N THR A 69 -3.27 28.02 -48.91
CA THR A 69 -3.27 27.64 -50.34
C THR A 69 -3.69 26.19 -50.50
N ALA A 70 -4.49 25.89 -51.51
CA ALA A 70 -4.86 24.53 -51.88
C ALA A 70 -4.81 24.30 -53.40
N TYR A 71 -4.45 23.09 -53.79
CA TYR A 71 -4.62 22.57 -55.12
C TYR A 71 -5.67 21.46 -55.09
N TRP A 72 -6.80 21.71 -55.70
CA TRP A 72 -7.91 20.77 -55.74
C TRP A 72 -8.03 20.13 -57.12
N ASN A 73 -7.71 18.86 -57.20
CA ASN A 73 -7.96 18.04 -58.38
C ASN A 73 -9.37 17.46 -58.28
N VAL A 74 -10.28 17.92 -59.13
CA VAL A 74 -11.69 17.49 -59.11
C VAL A 74 -11.87 16.09 -59.71
N GLU A 75 -11.00 15.67 -60.63
CA GLU A 75 -11.08 14.36 -61.29
C GLU A 75 -10.63 13.23 -60.36
N THR A 76 -9.50 13.44 -59.67
CA THR A 76 -8.97 12.50 -58.69
C THR A 76 -9.58 12.67 -57.30
N LYS A 77 -10.39 13.72 -57.09
CA LYS A 77 -11.03 14.08 -55.81
C LYS A 77 -10.02 14.23 -54.66
N VAL A 78 -8.89 14.90 -54.93
CA VAL A 78 -7.83 15.15 -53.96
C VAL A 78 -7.68 16.65 -53.77
N ILE A 79 -7.56 17.09 -52.49
CA ILE A 79 -7.18 18.42 -52.12
C ILE A 79 -5.85 18.36 -51.39
N ASP A 80 -4.82 18.99 -51.95
CA ASP A 80 -3.56 19.25 -51.29
C ASP A 80 -3.58 20.68 -50.74
N ALA A 81 -3.40 20.84 -49.45
CA ALA A 81 -3.47 22.11 -48.73
C ALA A 81 -2.17 22.41 -48.00
N TRP A 82 -1.78 23.70 -47.99
CA TRP A 82 -0.57 24.19 -47.34
C TRP A 82 -0.82 25.51 -46.62
N GLY A 83 -0.05 25.71 -45.54
CA GLY A 83 -0.01 26.91 -44.73
C GLY A 83 -1.22 27.02 -43.80
N HIS A 84 -0.96 27.10 -42.51
CA HIS A 84 -1.97 27.21 -41.45
C HIS A 84 -3.17 26.27 -41.66
N VAL A 85 -2.86 25.02 -42.05
CA VAL A 85 -3.91 24.04 -42.30
C VAL A 85 -4.62 23.72 -40.99
N SER A 86 -5.96 23.84 -41.03
CA SER A 86 -6.81 23.46 -39.90
C SER A 86 -8.04 22.71 -40.41
N LEU A 87 -8.32 21.57 -39.78
CA LEU A 87 -9.54 20.80 -40.03
C LEU A 87 -10.34 20.79 -38.73
N LEU A 88 -11.61 21.16 -38.85
CA LEU A 88 -12.55 21.23 -37.73
C LEU A 88 -13.71 20.31 -38.00
N GLN A 89 -13.96 19.40 -37.10
CA GLN A 89 -15.12 18.53 -37.10
C GLN A 89 -15.63 18.36 -35.70
N ASP A 90 -16.93 18.63 -35.48
CA ASP A 90 -17.52 18.70 -34.15
C ASP A 90 -16.68 19.62 -33.23
N GLU A 91 -16.17 19.08 -32.13
CA GLU A 91 -15.32 19.78 -31.17
C GLU A 91 -13.83 19.40 -31.29
N THR A 92 -13.46 18.66 -32.35
CA THR A 92 -12.07 18.24 -32.63
C THR A 92 -11.44 19.20 -33.64
N VAL A 93 -10.25 19.68 -33.30
CA VAL A 93 -9.45 20.57 -34.14
C VAL A 93 -8.11 19.92 -34.46
N LEU A 94 -7.80 19.75 -35.74
CA LEU A 94 -6.51 19.28 -36.22
C LEU A 94 -5.78 20.41 -36.95
N THR A 95 -4.50 20.59 -36.65
CA THR A 95 -3.67 21.63 -37.29
C THR A 95 -2.35 21.04 -37.80
N SER A 96 -1.84 21.57 -38.93
CA SER A 96 -0.56 21.15 -39.49
C SER A 96 -0.02 22.18 -40.52
N ASP A 97 1.18 21.93 -41.03
CA ASP A 97 1.75 22.69 -42.14
C ASP A 97 1.20 22.24 -43.47
N LYS A 98 0.83 20.96 -43.62
CA LYS A 98 0.42 20.32 -44.87
C LYS A 98 -0.63 19.25 -44.65
N LEU A 99 -1.59 19.19 -45.54
CA LEU A 99 -2.67 18.17 -45.60
C LEU A 99 -2.88 17.70 -47.04
N THR A 100 -3.03 16.39 -47.22
CA THR A 100 -3.62 15.79 -48.39
C THR A 100 -4.97 15.17 -48.02
N TYR A 101 -6.06 15.67 -48.59
CA TYR A 101 -7.40 15.20 -48.30
C TYR A 101 -7.94 14.37 -49.49
N LEU A 102 -8.13 13.07 -49.24
CA LEU A 102 -8.67 12.09 -50.19
C LEU A 102 -10.18 12.03 -49.99
N ILE A 103 -10.93 12.78 -50.78
CA ILE A 103 -12.37 13.02 -50.60
C ILE A 103 -13.19 11.71 -50.66
N ASP A 104 -12.95 10.86 -51.66
CA ASP A 104 -13.67 9.58 -51.82
C ASP A 104 -13.43 8.57 -50.69
N MET A 105 -12.35 8.76 -49.95
CA MET A 105 -11.95 7.91 -48.81
C MET A 105 -12.33 8.52 -47.46
N ASP A 106 -12.88 9.73 -47.45
CA ASP A 106 -13.07 10.51 -46.24
C ASP A 106 -11.80 10.62 -45.38
N LEU A 107 -10.61 10.65 -46.02
CA LEU A 107 -9.31 10.51 -45.36
C LEU A 107 -8.46 11.77 -45.51
N ALA A 108 -8.18 12.39 -44.34
CA ALA A 108 -7.31 13.56 -44.23
C ALA A 108 -5.92 13.14 -43.68
N GLN A 109 -4.89 13.28 -44.52
CA GLN A 109 -3.51 12.91 -44.19
C GLN A 109 -2.71 14.15 -43.84
N PHE A 110 -2.49 14.36 -42.54
CA PHE A 110 -1.71 15.49 -42.00
C PHE A 110 -0.22 15.17 -41.96
N ARG A 111 0.59 16.11 -42.37
CA ARG A 111 2.06 16.00 -42.40
C ARG A 111 2.66 17.35 -42.03
N GLY A 112 3.74 17.35 -41.27
CA GLY A 112 4.40 18.59 -40.91
C GLY A 112 5.49 18.42 -39.86
N SER A 113 6.09 19.53 -39.48
CA SER A 113 7.01 19.59 -38.37
C SER A 113 6.30 19.24 -37.06
N VAL A 114 5.07 19.76 -36.91
CA VAL A 114 4.12 19.44 -35.83
C VAL A 114 2.72 19.31 -36.44
N VAL A 115 2.10 18.18 -36.20
CA VAL A 115 0.67 17.96 -36.39
C VAL A 115 0.06 17.91 -35.00
N GLN A 116 -0.94 18.75 -34.73
CA GLN A 116 -1.61 18.79 -33.44
C GLN A 116 -3.10 18.48 -33.60
N LEU A 117 -3.59 17.58 -32.77
CA LEU A 117 -5.00 17.34 -32.55
C LEU A 117 -5.36 17.90 -31.17
N THR A 118 -6.46 18.64 -31.10
CA THR A 118 -7.03 19.11 -29.83
C THR A 118 -8.48 18.65 -29.75
N ASP A 119 -8.83 17.96 -28.66
CA ASP A 119 -10.19 17.50 -28.43
C ASP A 119 -11.02 18.53 -27.63
N LYS A 120 -12.29 18.21 -27.38
CA LYS A 120 -13.21 19.02 -26.58
C LYS A 120 -12.72 19.28 -25.14
N ASP A 121 -12.08 18.29 -24.55
CA ASP A 121 -11.62 18.35 -23.15
C ASP A 121 -10.25 19.05 -23.02
N HIS A 122 -9.81 19.68 -24.12
CA HIS A 122 -8.50 20.37 -24.25
C HIS A 122 -7.28 19.45 -24.12
N ASN A 123 -7.45 18.13 -24.34
CA ASN A 123 -6.31 17.26 -24.53
C ASN A 123 -5.65 17.55 -25.86
N THR A 124 -4.34 17.62 -25.88
CA THR A 124 -3.56 17.90 -27.10
C THR A 124 -2.66 16.75 -27.45
N LEU A 125 -2.84 16.15 -28.62
CA LEU A 125 -1.95 15.14 -29.18
C LEU A 125 -1.04 15.81 -30.22
N ARG A 126 0.26 15.60 -30.14
CA ARG A 126 1.27 16.09 -31.09
C ARG A 126 2.04 14.95 -31.69
N THR A 127 2.17 14.99 -33.03
CA THR A 127 2.91 14.02 -33.83
C THR A 127 3.46 14.69 -35.08
N ARG A 128 4.12 13.96 -35.97
CA ARG A 128 4.54 14.43 -37.31
C ARG A 128 3.65 13.90 -38.43
N HIS A 129 2.98 12.80 -38.19
CA HIS A 129 2.16 12.10 -39.16
C HIS A 129 0.87 11.65 -38.49
N LEU A 130 -0.25 12.12 -39.01
CA LEU A 130 -1.57 11.74 -38.53
C LEU A 130 -2.51 11.56 -39.72
N ASP A 131 -3.21 10.47 -39.75
CA ASP A 131 -4.28 10.19 -40.72
C ASP A 131 -5.62 10.25 -39.96
N TYR A 132 -6.55 11.05 -40.47
CA TYR A 132 -7.86 11.25 -39.85
C TYR A 132 -8.97 10.85 -40.82
N ASN A 133 -9.78 9.87 -40.44
CA ASN A 133 -10.98 9.51 -41.15
C ASN A 133 -12.14 10.41 -40.71
N THR A 134 -12.63 11.28 -41.59
CA THR A 134 -13.68 12.25 -41.27
C THR A 134 -15.08 11.63 -41.14
N LYS A 135 -15.34 10.47 -41.77
CA LYS A 135 -16.60 9.76 -41.65
C LYS A 135 -16.72 9.00 -40.33
N ASP A 136 -15.66 8.30 -39.97
CA ASP A 136 -15.60 7.52 -38.73
C ASP A 136 -15.23 8.39 -37.50
N SER A 137 -14.62 9.56 -37.74
CA SER A 137 -14.10 10.49 -36.75
C SER A 137 -12.94 9.88 -35.94
N VAL A 138 -12.07 9.11 -36.64
CA VAL A 138 -10.94 8.42 -36.03
C VAL A 138 -9.61 8.96 -36.56
N ALA A 139 -8.73 9.38 -35.67
CA ALA A 139 -7.34 9.72 -35.96
C ALA A 139 -6.43 8.52 -35.71
N ILE A 140 -5.44 8.32 -36.57
CA ILE A 140 -4.41 7.29 -36.44
C ILE A 140 -3.06 7.97 -36.57
N PHE A 141 -2.18 7.73 -35.61
CA PHE A 141 -0.79 8.19 -35.67
C PHE A 141 0.17 7.01 -35.62
N LYS A 142 1.32 7.19 -36.25
CA LYS A 142 2.43 6.23 -36.29
C LYS A 142 3.75 6.97 -36.16
N ASN A 143 4.79 6.26 -35.70
CA ASN A 143 6.15 6.80 -35.55
C ASN A 143 6.31 7.88 -34.46
N GLY A 144 5.51 7.79 -33.41
CA GLY A 144 5.62 8.59 -32.21
C GLY A 144 4.60 9.71 -32.13
N ALA A 145 3.98 9.80 -30.95
CA ALA A 145 3.18 10.93 -30.54
C ALA A 145 3.29 11.17 -29.04
N SER A 146 3.02 12.41 -28.64
CA SER A 146 2.89 12.82 -27.25
C SER A 146 1.53 13.49 -27.05
N MET A 147 0.72 12.95 -26.16
CA MET A 147 -0.51 13.58 -25.71
C MET A 147 -0.26 14.30 -24.38
N ARG A 148 -0.83 15.47 -24.26
CA ARG A 148 -0.87 16.21 -23.00
C ARG A 148 -2.32 16.53 -22.65
N ASP A 149 -2.75 16.19 -21.45
CA ASP A 149 -4.08 16.55 -20.97
C ASP A 149 -4.12 17.98 -20.41
N LYS A 150 -5.33 18.43 -20.04
CA LYS A 150 -5.58 19.78 -19.48
C LYS A 150 -4.81 20.07 -18.19
N ASP A 151 -4.47 19.03 -17.41
CA ASP A 151 -3.82 19.15 -16.10
C ASP A 151 -2.30 18.90 -16.17
N GLY A 152 -1.78 18.64 -17.36
CA GLY A 152 -0.36 18.50 -17.61
C GLY A 152 0.18 17.08 -17.60
N GLN A 153 -0.65 16.04 -17.40
CA GLN A 153 -0.27 14.64 -17.57
C GLN A 153 0.14 14.39 -19.03
N ILE A 154 1.21 13.65 -19.22
CA ILE A 154 1.75 13.36 -20.55
C ILE A 154 1.67 11.86 -20.79
N ILE A 155 1.21 11.46 -21.99
CA ILE A 155 1.26 10.08 -22.47
C ILE A 155 1.96 10.06 -23.82
N GLU A 156 3.00 9.24 -23.94
CA GLU A 156 3.76 9.06 -25.17
C GLU A 156 3.70 7.62 -25.65
N SER A 157 3.71 7.41 -26.96
CA SER A 157 3.77 6.08 -27.57
C SER A 157 4.29 6.12 -28.98
N THR A 158 4.65 4.95 -29.52
CA THR A 158 5.05 4.82 -30.92
C THR A 158 3.85 4.93 -31.86
N ASN A 159 2.75 4.26 -31.53
CA ASN A 159 1.54 4.22 -32.36
C ASN A 159 0.30 4.48 -31.49
N GLY A 160 -0.80 4.84 -32.14
CA GLY A 160 -2.08 4.92 -31.46
C GLY A 160 -3.19 5.50 -32.31
N THR A 161 -4.36 5.58 -31.70
CA THR A 161 -5.59 6.10 -32.30
C THR A 161 -6.31 7.02 -31.35
N TYR A 162 -7.09 7.93 -31.91
CA TYR A 162 -8.07 8.72 -31.19
C TYR A 162 -9.44 8.61 -31.85
N ASP A 163 -10.42 8.12 -31.14
CA ASP A 163 -11.83 8.11 -31.54
C ASP A 163 -12.54 9.30 -30.89
N SER A 164 -12.93 10.29 -31.71
CA SER A 164 -13.55 11.51 -31.19
C SER A 164 -15.00 11.31 -30.75
N LYS A 165 -15.71 10.31 -31.28
CA LYS A 165 -17.09 9.97 -30.88
C LYS A 165 -17.11 9.28 -29.51
N LEU A 166 -16.14 8.41 -29.26
CA LEU A 166 -15.97 7.71 -27.98
C LEU A 166 -15.12 8.49 -27.00
N LYS A 167 -14.41 9.55 -27.44
CA LYS A 167 -13.43 10.32 -26.67
C LYS A 167 -12.36 9.45 -26.03
N GLN A 168 -11.84 8.52 -26.84
CA GLN A 168 -10.88 7.51 -26.42
C GLN A 168 -9.59 7.63 -27.20
N PHE A 169 -8.48 7.71 -26.45
CA PHE A 169 -7.13 7.55 -26.98
C PHE A 169 -6.65 6.14 -26.70
N THR A 170 -6.18 5.44 -27.72
CA THR A 170 -5.48 4.16 -27.58
C THR A 170 -4.02 4.39 -27.94
N PHE A 171 -3.12 4.03 -27.03
CA PHE A 171 -1.68 4.11 -27.20
C PHE A 171 -1.11 2.70 -27.24
N SER A 172 -0.19 2.46 -28.16
CA SER A 172 0.45 1.15 -28.33
C SER A 172 1.93 1.28 -28.66
N GLU A 173 2.71 0.31 -28.20
CA GLU A 173 4.16 0.23 -28.31
C GLU A 173 4.91 1.35 -27.61
N ASN A 174 5.76 0.98 -26.66
CA ASN A 174 6.57 1.91 -25.85
C ASN A 174 5.74 3.02 -25.21
N VAL A 175 4.66 2.66 -24.56
CA VAL A 175 3.78 3.63 -23.91
C VAL A 175 4.40 4.07 -22.60
N ASN A 176 4.62 5.38 -22.45
CA ASN A 176 5.09 6.02 -21.24
C ASN A 176 4.05 7.05 -20.78
N MET A 177 3.63 6.96 -19.53
CA MET A 177 2.73 7.95 -18.93
C MET A 177 3.44 8.64 -17.76
N PHE A 178 3.42 9.95 -17.78
CA PHE A 178 4.03 10.81 -16.76
C PHE A 178 2.94 11.62 -16.06
N THR A 179 2.86 11.48 -14.76
CA THR A 179 2.17 12.41 -13.88
C THR A 179 3.23 13.26 -13.16
N ASP A 180 2.83 14.17 -12.29
CA ASP A 180 3.77 14.98 -11.50
C ASP A 180 4.66 14.15 -10.55
N SER A 181 4.25 12.94 -10.15
CA SER A 181 4.99 12.12 -9.18
C SER A 181 5.12 10.64 -9.54
N VAL A 182 4.41 10.18 -10.58
CA VAL A 182 4.40 8.77 -10.96
C VAL A 182 4.74 8.62 -12.44
N PHE A 183 5.67 7.71 -12.74
CA PHE A 183 6.00 7.28 -14.10
C PHE A 183 5.47 5.88 -14.34
N VAL A 184 4.78 5.67 -15.45
CA VAL A 184 4.23 4.36 -15.86
C VAL A 184 4.77 3.98 -17.22
N LYS A 185 5.20 2.75 -17.37
CA LYS A 185 5.62 2.15 -18.64
C LYS A 185 4.80 0.91 -18.92
N THR A 186 4.21 0.84 -20.12
CA THR A 186 3.39 -0.29 -20.56
C THR A 186 3.50 -0.45 -22.08
N SER A 187 2.93 -1.48 -22.65
CA SER A 187 2.87 -1.62 -24.11
C SER A 187 1.52 -1.24 -24.71
N GLU A 188 0.46 -1.20 -23.91
CA GLU A 188 -0.87 -0.80 -24.37
C GLU A 188 -1.63 -0.06 -23.27
N LEU A 189 -2.13 1.14 -23.62
CA LEU A 189 -2.90 2.00 -22.73
C LEU A 189 -4.13 2.56 -23.45
N LEU A 190 -5.29 2.47 -22.81
CA LEU A 190 -6.52 3.16 -23.21
C LEU A 190 -6.77 4.33 -22.27
N TYR A 191 -6.90 5.54 -22.79
CA TYR A 191 -7.28 6.73 -22.04
C TYR A 191 -8.66 7.22 -22.47
N GLU A 192 -9.61 7.19 -21.56
CA GLU A 192 -10.98 7.67 -21.73
C GLU A 192 -11.08 9.08 -21.11
N SER A 193 -11.02 10.12 -21.95
CA SER A 193 -10.91 11.50 -21.48
C SER A 193 -12.15 11.97 -20.68
N GLU A 194 -13.33 11.51 -21.07
CA GLU A 194 -14.58 11.85 -20.38
C GLU A 194 -14.69 11.25 -18.95
N LYS A 195 -13.97 10.14 -18.72
CA LYS A 195 -13.98 9.42 -17.44
C LYS A 195 -12.74 9.71 -16.58
N ASP A 196 -11.79 10.47 -17.13
CA ASP A 196 -10.45 10.64 -16.54
C ASP A 196 -9.82 9.29 -16.14
N LEU A 197 -9.92 8.29 -17.03
CA LEU A 197 -9.52 6.91 -16.76
C LEU A 197 -8.45 6.44 -17.75
N ALA A 198 -7.29 6.08 -17.24
CA ALA A 198 -6.24 5.38 -17.98
C ALA A 198 -6.26 3.89 -17.60
N THR A 199 -6.44 3.01 -18.59
CA THR A 199 -6.45 1.55 -18.43
C THR A 199 -5.19 0.96 -19.05
N PHE A 200 -4.38 0.27 -18.27
CA PHE A 200 -3.18 -0.46 -18.69
C PHE A 200 -3.60 -1.89 -19.04
N LYS A 201 -3.50 -2.26 -20.31
CA LYS A 201 -4.01 -3.55 -20.82
C LYS A 201 -2.96 -4.64 -20.94
N SER A 202 -1.73 -4.33 -20.59
CA SER A 202 -0.59 -5.23 -20.70
C SER A 202 0.32 -5.09 -19.49
N PHE A 203 1.36 -5.89 -19.42
CA PHE A 203 2.37 -5.79 -18.38
C PHE A 203 2.83 -4.33 -18.20
N THR A 204 2.80 -3.89 -16.96
CA THR A 204 2.96 -2.48 -16.60
C THR A 204 3.92 -2.36 -15.44
N ASP A 205 4.92 -1.51 -15.63
CA ASP A 205 5.84 -1.08 -14.59
C ASP A 205 5.52 0.36 -14.19
N VAL A 206 5.58 0.62 -12.88
CA VAL A 206 5.27 1.91 -12.29
C VAL A 206 6.39 2.30 -11.33
N TRP A 207 6.82 3.55 -11.40
CA TRP A 207 7.82 4.11 -10.48
C TRP A 207 7.28 5.35 -9.80
N LYS A 208 7.53 5.43 -8.51
CA LYS A 208 7.37 6.65 -7.70
C LYS A 208 8.60 6.77 -6.83
N GLU A 209 9.43 7.80 -7.10
CA GLU A 209 10.74 7.95 -6.45
C GLU A 209 11.59 6.68 -6.62
N GLU A 210 12.09 6.09 -5.52
CA GLU A 210 12.90 4.86 -5.51
C GLU A 210 12.03 3.58 -5.55
N ASN A 211 10.69 3.73 -5.45
CA ASN A 211 9.78 2.59 -5.36
C ASN A 211 9.33 2.12 -6.75
N MET A 212 9.26 0.83 -6.94
CA MET A 212 8.82 0.20 -8.17
C MET A 212 7.65 -0.76 -7.91
N LEU A 213 6.70 -0.78 -8.85
CA LEU A 213 5.62 -1.77 -8.88
C LEU A 213 5.51 -2.34 -10.29
N SER A 214 5.34 -3.67 -10.38
CA SER A 214 5.05 -4.36 -11.64
C SER A 214 3.75 -5.13 -11.53
N SER A 215 2.97 -5.19 -12.62
CA SER A 215 1.69 -5.92 -12.68
C SER A 215 1.35 -6.36 -14.11
N GLY A 216 0.46 -7.35 -14.24
CA GLY A 216 -0.03 -7.78 -15.56
C GLY A 216 -0.94 -6.75 -16.22
N ASN A 217 -1.73 -6.03 -15.43
CA ASN A 217 -2.65 -4.99 -15.90
C ASN A 217 -3.06 -4.06 -14.75
N GLY A 218 -3.82 -3.00 -15.08
CA GLY A 218 -4.32 -2.07 -14.07
C GLY A 218 -5.05 -0.89 -14.67
N TRP A 219 -5.41 0.05 -13.83
CA TRP A 219 -5.98 1.33 -14.25
C TRP A 219 -5.64 2.46 -13.26
N TYR A 220 -5.67 3.67 -13.75
CA TYR A 220 -5.57 4.90 -12.97
C TYR A 220 -6.81 5.76 -13.21
N ASN A 221 -7.56 6.03 -12.16
CA ASN A 221 -8.66 6.98 -12.16
C ASN A 221 -8.17 8.32 -11.60
N LYS A 222 -8.01 9.29 -12.47
CA LYS A 222 -7.45 10.60 -12.13
C LYS A 222 -8.36 11.40 -11.19
N ALA A 223 -9.67 11.35 -11.42
CA ALA A 223 -10.64 12.09 -10.58
C ALA A 223 -10.64 11.61 -9.12
N ARG A 224 -10.26 10.36 -8.87
CA ARG A 224 -10.15 9.75 -7.54
C ARG A 224 -8.72 9.71 -7.03
N GLU A 225 -7.74 10.05 -7.84
CA GLU A 225 -6.31 9.89 -7.56
C GLU A 225 -5.96 8.45 -7.13
N LEU A 226 -6.60 7.47 -7.75
CA LEU A 226 -6.56 6.07 -7.34
C LEU A 226 -6.01 5.19 -8.46
N PHE A 227 -4.95 4.46 -8.17
CA PHE A 227 -4.43 3.36 -8.98
C PHE A 227 -4.98 2.03 -8.50
N PHE A 228 -5.24 1.16 -9.42
CA PHE A 228 -5.50 -0.26 -9.20
C PHE A 228 -4.60 -1.08 -10.11
N PHE A 229 -4.00 -2.12 -9.55
CA PHE A 229 -3.16 -3.08 -10.26
C PHE A 229 -3.62 -4.49 -9.97
N SER A 230 -3.51 -5.37 -10.95
CA SER A 230 -3.87 -6.77 -10.80
C SER A 230 -3.02 -7.66 -11.70
N ASP A 231 -3.11 -8.95 -11.39
CA ASP A 231 -2.34 -10.00 -12.04
C ASP A 231 -0.84 -9.94 -11.71
N ASN A 232 -0.46 -10.74 -10.71
CA ASN A 232 0.91 -10.88 -10.22
C ASN A 232 1.56 -9.54 -9.83
N VAL A 233 0.89 -8.79 -8.96
CA VAL A 233 1.42 -7.51 -8.48
C VAL A 233 2.66 -7.75 -7.63
N HIS A 234 3.74 -7.08 -7.98
CA HIS A 234 5.01 -7.11 -7.29
C HIS A 234 5.45 -5.68 -6.98
N VAL A 235 5.73 -5.39 -5.72
CA VAL A 235 6.17 -4.07 -5.22
C VAL A 235 7.56 -4.20 -4.64
N MET A 236 8.44 -3.28 -4.99
CA MET A 236 9.79 -3.16 -4.43
C MET A 236 10.02 -1.74 -3.92
N THR A 237 10.58 -1.65 -2.73
CA THR A 237 11.11 -0.43 -2.13
C THR A 237 12.58 -0.67 -1.74
N GLU A 238 13.25 0.31 -1.15
CA GLU A 238 14.64 0.17 -0.69
C GLU A 238 14.82 -1.02 0.30
N SER A 239 13.85 -1.24 1.19
CA SER A 239 13.96 -2.23 2.28
C SER A 239 12.87 -3.29 2.27
N GLN A 240 11.86 -3.16 1.42
CA GLN A 240 10.70 -4.04 1.43
C GLN A 240 10.38 -4.57 0.04
N GLU A 241 9.88 -5.78 0.02
CA GLU A 241 9.40 -6.46 -1.18
C GLU A 241 8.05 -7.09 -0.91
N GLY A 242 7.09 -6.90 -1.82
CA GLY A 242 5.71 -7.34 -1.61
C GLY A 242 5.09 -7.96 -2.85
N TRP A 243 4.21 -8.94 -2.65
CA TRP A 243 3.43 -9.63 -3.69
C TRP A 243 1.97 -9.72 -3.30
N CYS A 244 1.08 -9.61 -4.26
CA CYS A 244 -0.35 -9.85 -4.07
C CYS A 244 -1.07 -10.11 -5.41
N ASP A 245 -2.32 -10.55 -5.33
CA ASP A 245 -3.13 -10.74 -6.54
C ASP A 245 -3.59 -9.39 -7.10
N SER A 246 -3.91 -8.43 -6.23
CA SER A 246 -4.29 -7.07 -6.64
C SER A 246 -3.93 -6.03 -5.58
N LEU A 247 -3.75 -4.78 -6.01
CA LEU A 247 -3.34 -3.67 -5.17
C LEU A 247 -4.07 -2.39 -5.54
N PHE A 248 -4.56 -1.67 -4.53
CA PHE A 248 -4.99 -0.29 -4.63
C PHE A 248 -3.93 0.64 -4.03
N PHE A 249 -3.64 1.73 -4.73
CA PHE A 249 -2.76 2.79 -4.27
C PHE A 249 -3.43 4.14 -4.42
N SER A 250 -3.65 4.84 -3.31
CA SER A 250 -4.17 6.20 -3.28
C SER A 250 -3.01 7.19 -3.39
N ARG A 251 -2.94 7.92 -4.49
CA ARG A 251 -1.84 8.86 -4.77
C ARG A 251 -1.78 10.02 -3.77
N ASN A 252 -2.95 10.55 -3.36
CA ASN A 252 -3.04 11.70 -2.47
C ASN A 252 -2.66 11.40 -1.03
N THR A 253 -3.02 10.21 -0.54
CA THR A 253 -2.81 9.82 0.86
C THR A 253 -1.65 8.87 1.04
N SER A 254 -1.09 8.34 -0.06
CA SER A 254 -0.09 7.25 -0.08
C SER A 254 -0.57 5.96 0.59
N ASP A 255 -1.88 5.79 0.76
CA ASP A 255 -2.45 4.57 1.31
C ASP A 255 -2.35 3.42 0.31
N VAL A 256 -2.07 2.22 0.82
CA VAL A 256 -1.93 0.99 0.05
C VAL A 256 -2.87 -0.07 0.59
N GLU A 257 -3.56 -0.78 -0.30
CA GLU A 257 -4.34 -1.97 0.05
C GLU A 257 -3.94 -3.13 -0.88
N MET A 258 -3.36 -4.18 -0.32
CA MET A 258 -3.00 -5.42 -1.00
C MET A 258 -4.06 -6.49 -0.74
N LEU A 259 -4.54 -7.15 -1.77
CA LEU A 259 -5.61 -8.13 -1.71
C LEU A 259 -5.20 -9.43 -2.39
N GLY A 260 -5.56 -10.54 -1.75
CA GLY A 260 -5.30 -11.89 -2.25
C GLY A 260 -3.83 -12.29 -2.15
N ASN A 261 -3.55 -13.37 -1.41
CA ASN A 261 -2.18 -13.91 -1.22
C ASN A 261 -1.12 -12.84 -0.90
N ALA A 262 -1.53 -11.78 -0.16
CA ALA A 262 -0.66 -10.66 0.10
C ALA A 262 0.51 -11.08 1.01
N GLN A 263 1.71 -10.74 0.57
CA GLN A 263 2.98 -11.03 1.24
C GLN A 263 3.82 -9.77 1.23
N VAL A 264 4.44 -9.45 2.36
CA VAL A 264 5.42 -8.36 2.48
C VAL A 264 6.63 -8.89 3.23
N THR A 265 7.81 -8.69 2.69
CA THR A 265 9.08 -9.04 3.28
C THR A 265 9.88 -7.78 3.58
N ASP A 266 10.28 -7.57 4.82
CA ASP A 266 11.30 -6.60 5.18
C ASP A 266 12.66 -7.30 5.14
N THR A 267 13.49 -6.93 4.17
CA THR A 267 14.80 -7.56 3.94
C THR A 267 15.85 -7.13 4.96
N THR A 268 15.67 -6.00 5.61
CA THR A 268 16.62 -5.45 6.59
C THR A 268 16.41 -6.05 7.98
N ARG A 269 15.17 -6.47 8.28
CA ARG A 269 14.79 -6.99 9.60
C ARG A 269 14.41 -8.45 9.61
N ASN A 270 14.43 -9.12 8.47
CA ASN A 270 14.01 -10.51 8.31
C ASN A 270 12.59 -10.77 8.87
N VAL A 271 11.65 -9.85 8.55
CA VAL A 271 10.24 -9.98 8.91
C VAL A 271 9.41 -10.25 7.67
N PHE A 272 8.55 -11.25 7.76
CA PHE A 272 7.64 -11.67 6.70
C PHE A 272 6.20 -11.51 7.19
N ALA A 273 5.38 -10.76 6.48
CA ALA A 273 3.95 -10.60 6.75
C ALA A 273 3.13 -11.26 5.64
N LEU A 274 2.17 -12.07 6.02
CA LEU A 274 1.31 -12.87 5.11
C LEU A 274 -0.15 -12.64 5.49
N ALA A 275 -1.02 -12.33 4.53
CA ALA A 275 -2.45 -12.19 4.79
C ALA A 275 -3.28 -12.28 3.50
N GLY A 276 -4.59 -12.52 3.63
CA GLY A 276 -5.50 -12.33 2.51
C GLY A 276 -5.80 -10.86 2.20
N ARG A 277 -5.49 -9.94 3.14
CA ARG A 277 -5.58 -8.49 2.98
C ARG A 277 -4.59 -7.79 3.90
N ILE A 278 -3.77 -6.92 3.32
CA ILE A 278 -2.87 -6.00 4.03
C ILE A 278 -3.28 -4.58 3.64
N GLU A 279 -3.54 -3.75 4.62
CA GLU A 279 -3.90 -2.34 4.47
C GLU A 279 -2.87 -1.48 5.21
N TYR A 280 -2.28 -0.54 4.51
CA TYR A 280 -1.39 0.48 5.06
C TYR A 280 -2.04 1.85 4.93
N VAL A 281 -2.18 2.56 6.04
CA VAL A 281 -2.67 3.94 6.12
C VAL A 281 -1.51 4.84 6.51
N ASP A 282 -1.01 5.60 5.56
CA ASP A 282 0.22 6.38 5.68
C ASP A 282 0.14 7.44 6.79
N THR A 283 -0.92 8.25 6.81
CA THR A 283 -1.13 9.30 7.80
C THR A 283 -1.12 8.81 9.25
N LEU A 284 -1.42 7.53 9.46
CA LEU A 284 -1.42 6.87 10.77
C LEU A 284 -0.19 5.99 10.98
N SER A 285 0.66 5.84 9.98
CA SER A 285 1.74 4.84 9.94
C SER A 285 1.26 3.47 10.45
N ARG A 286 0.06 3.08 10.00
CA ARG A 286 -0.66 1.90 10.49
C ARG A 286 -0.83 0.85 9.43
N THR A 287 -0.36 -0.35 9.73
CA THR A 287 -0.58 -1.55 8.93
C THR A 287 -1.60 -2.45 9.60
N THR A 288 -2.59 -2.90 8.84
CA THR A 288 -3.62 -3.84 9.31
C THR A 288 -3.63 -5.07 8.42
N LEU A 289 -3.44 -6.24 9.02
CA LEU A 289 -3.49 -7.53 8.34
C LEU A 289 -4.76 -8.28 8.75
N THR A 290 -5.48 -8.79 7.78
CA THR A 290 -6.73 -9.56 7.97
C THR A 290 -6.82 -10.75 7.03
N ARG A 291 -7.81 -11.61 7.22
CA ARG A 291 -8.00 -12.85 6.43
C ARG A 291 -6.83 -13.82 6.60
N LYS A 292 -6.74 -14.40 7.79
CA LYS A 292 -5.70 -15.35 8.21
C LYS A 292 -4.29 -14.72 8.19
N PRO A 293 -4.09 -13.61 8.88
CA PRO A 293 -2.78 -12.99 8.94
C PRO A 293 -1.79 -13.84 9.72
N ALA A 294 -0.55 -13.80 9.26
CA ALA A 294 0.60 -14.35 9.96
C ALA A 294 1.80 -13.43 9.79
N VAL A 295 2.58 -13.28 10.83
CA VAL A 295 3.87 -12.58 10.81
C VAL A 295 4.95 -13.55 11.27
N ILE A 296 6.05 -13.58 10.56
CA ILE A 296 7.22 -14.42 10.84
C ILE A 296 8.39 -13.46 11.02
N SER A 297 9.07 -13.55 12.17
CA SER A 297 10.28 -12.78 12.45
C SER A 297 11.45 -13.72 12.70
N GLN A 298 12.58 -13.44 12.10
CA GLN A 298 13.81 -14.20 12.27
C GLN A 298 14.87 -13.34 12.95
N THR A 299 15.44 -13.85 14.02
CA THR A 299 16.51 -13.18 14.80
C THR A 299 17.70 -14.10 14.85
N GLU A 300 18.89 -13.57 14.60
CA GLU A 300 20.13 -14.29 14.79
C GLU A 300 20.54 -14.21 16.27
N GLU A 301 20.71 -15.36 16.92
CA GLU A 301 21.15 -15.47 18.31
C GLU A 301 22.69 -15.32 18.39
N GLU A 302 23.23 -15.11 19.58
CA GLU A 302 24.68 -14.91 19.81
C GLU A 302 25.54 -16.10 19.35
N ASP A 303 24.95 -17.31 19.27
CA ASP A 303 25.63 -18.53 18.82
C ASP A 303 25.57 -18.72 17.28
N GLY A 304 25.02 -17.74 16.54
CA GLY A 304 24.80 -17.80 15.08
C GLY A 304 23.62 -18.66 14.66
N SER A 305 22.82 -19.17 15.60
CA SER A 305 21.57 -19.86 15.26
C SER A 305 20.45 -18.87 14.95
N ILE A 306 19.56 -19.24 14.01
CA ILE A 306 18.38 -18.44 13.69
C ILE A 306 17.21 -18.91 14.54
N ASP A 307 16.67 -18.01 15.35
CA ASP A 307 15.42 -18.23 16.05
C ASP A 307 14.26 -17.57 15.27
N THR A 308 13.17 -18.33 15.12
CA THR A 308 12.03 -17.90 14.33
C THR A 308 10.78 -17.81 15.20
N VAL A 309 10.15 -16.65 15.20
CA VAL A 309 8.89 -16.38 15.87
C VAL A 309 7.77 -16.31 14.84
N TYR A 310 6.72 -17.09 15.04
CA TYR A 310 5.50 -17.07 14.24
C TYR A 310 4.38 -16.46 15.08
N LEU A 311 3.72 -15.43 14.55
CA LEU A 311 2.55 -14.81 15.16
C LEU A 311 1.36 -14.91 14.20
N GLY A 312 0.25 -15.47 14.66
CA GLY A 312 -1.01 -15.55 13.92
C GLY A 312 -2.19 -15.07 14.77
N ALA A 313 -3.21 -14.50 14.12
CA ALA A 313 -4.46 -14.06 14.75
C ALA A 313 -5.57 -13.95 13.69
N GLU A 314 -6.78 -13.48 14.06
CA GLU A 314 -7.79 -13.10 13.06
C GLU A 314 -7.50 -11.72 12.48
N ARG A 315 -6.93 -10.81 13.28
CA ARG A 315 -6.50 -9.48 12.88
C ARG A 315 -5.20 -9.11 13.60
N LEU A 316 -4.26 -8.56 12.85
CA LEU A 316 -3.03 -7.96 13.35
C LEU A 316 -3.02 -6.49 12.95
N VAL A 317 -2.66 -5.62 13.87
CA VAL A 317 -2.48 -4.19 13.65
C VAL A 317 -1.12 -3.79 14.19
N TYR A 318 -0.31 -3.19 13.36
CA TYR A 318 0.96 -2.58 13.74
C TYR A 318 0.94 -1.10 13.43
N MET A 319 1.45 -0.29 14.34
CA MET A 319 1.56 1.15 14.17
C MET A 319 2.90 1.61 14.75
N ALA A 320 3.63 2.42 14.01
CA ALA A 320 4.90 3.02 14.46
C ALA A 320 4.83 4.53 14.32
N VAL A 321 4.83 5.24 15.42
CA VAL A 321 4.71 6.70 15.45
C VAL A 321 5.94 7.33 16.12
N PRO A 322 6.36 8.54 15.69
CA PRO A 322 7.41 9.27 16.39
C PRO A 322 7.03 9.55 17.84
N MET A 323 7.99 9.49 18.77
CA MET A 323 7.74 9.68 20.20
C MET A 323 7.03 11.00 20.52
N PHE A 324 7.30 12.06 19.78
CA PHE A 324 6.62 13.36 19.97
C PHE A 324 5.13 13.36 19.62
N GLN A 325 4.64 12.35 18.87
CA GLN A 325 3.22 12.16 18.52
C GLN A 325 2.51 11.21 19.49
N VAL A 326 3.25 10.51 20.35
CA VAL A 326 2.67 9.58 21.32
C VAL A 326 1.93 10.37 22.40
N ASP A 327 0.70 9.93 22.71
CA ASP A 327 -0.08 10.53 23.80
C ASP A 327 0.69 10.46 25.13
N SER A 328 0.82 11.62 25.78
CA SER A 328 1.51 11.75 27.07
C SER A 328 0.94 10.81 28.14
N MET A 329 -0.37 10.56 28.12
CA MET A 329 -1.01 9.62 29.04
C MET A 329 -0.60 8.16 28.75
N ALA A 330 -0.34 7.81 27.48
CA ALA A 330 0.18 6.49 27.13
C ALA A 330 1.59 6.28 27.72
N VAL A 331 2.44 7.29 27.66
CA VAL A 331 3.79 7.27 28.26
C VAL A 331 3.72 7.11 29.78
N VAL A 332 2.89 7.93 30.46
CA VAL A 332 2.70 7.85 31.90
C VAL A 332 2.17 6.49 32.34
N ASN A 333 1.19 5.96 31.60
CA ASN A 333 0.62 4.64 31.87
C ASN A 333 1.64 3.51 31.64
N ALA A 334 2.52 3.63 30.64
CA ALA A 334 3.61 2.69 30.40
C ALA A 334 4.59 2.67 31.59
N GLN A 335 5.02 3.85 32.04
CA GLN A 335 5.90 3.97 33.21
C GLN A 335 5.25 3.42 34.49
N LYS A 336 3.93 3.64 34.66
CA LYS A 336 3.19 3.09 35.79
C LYS A 336 3.17 1.55 35.73
N ARG A 337 2.89 0.96 34.59
CA ARG A 337 2.88 -0.50 34.40
C ARG A 337 4.24 -1.13 34.74
N LEU A 338 5.35 -0.50 34.32
CA LEU A 338 6.69 -0.97 34.69
C LEU A 338 6.93 -0.93 36.20
N LYS A 339 6.50 0.13 36.86
CA LYS A 339 6.60 0.22 38.34
C LYS A 339 5.73 -0.82 39.04
N ASP A 340 4.51 -1.04 38.56
CA ASP A 340 3.60 -2.03 39.13
C ASP A 340 4.13 -3.48 38.98
N LEU A 341 4.93 -3.75 37.97
CA LEU A 341 5.59 -5.06 37.79
C LEU A 341 6.78 -5.28 38.75
N ASP A 342 7.38 -4.22 39.27
CA ASP A 342 8.46 -4.33 40.22
C ASP A 342 7.97 -4.51 41.68
N VAL A 343 6.67 -4.30 41.89
CA VAL A 343 6.04 -4.56 43.20
C VAL A 343 5.78 -6.07 43.32
N ASP A 344 6.34 -6.70 44.37
CA ASP A 344 5.98 -8.06 44.79
C ASP A 344 4.80 -8.00 45.79
N PRO A 345 3.54 -8.12 45.33
CA PRO A 345 2.38 -7.98 46.23
C PRO A 345 2.33 -9.09 47.29
N VAL A 346 2.89 -10.27 46.99
CA VAL A 346 2.97 -11.38 47.94
C VAL A 346 4.03 -11.13 48.98
N GLY A 347 5.19 -10.59 48.57
CA GLY A 347 6.25 -10.17 49.49
C GLY A 347 5.80 -9.04 50.40
N GLU A 348 5.11 -8.03 49.88
CA GLU A 348 4.53 -6.96 50.68
C GLU A 348 3.46 -7.45 51.67
N TYR A 349 2.55 -8.34 51.20
CA TYR A 349 1.55 -8.95 52.06
C TYR A 349 2.22 -9.78 53.17
N ARG A 350 3.20 -10.60 52.87
CA ARG A 350 3.98 -11.38 53.86
C ARG A 350 4.70 -10.49 54.83
N LYS A 351 5.27 -9.38 54.35
CA LYS A 351 5.93 -8.39 55.21
C LYS A 351 4.95 -7.72 56.17
N LYS A 352 3.80 -7.25 55.67
CA LYS A 352 2.72 -6.68 56.48
C LYS A 352 2.15 -7.68 57.48
N ALA A 353 1.91 -8.92 57.07
CA ALA A 353 1.44 -9.98 57.94
C ALA A 353 2.44 -10.32 59.04
N ALA A 354 3.74 -10.35 58.71
CA ALA A 354 4.81 -10.54 59.70
C ALA A 354 4.91 -9.38 60.66
N GLU A 355 4.80 -8.13 60.21
CA GLU A 355 4.77 -6.94 61.03
C GLU A 355 3.55 -6.91 61.98
N THR A 356 2.37 -7.30 61.47
CA THR A 356 1.14 -7.40 62.25
C THR A 356 1.26 -8.51 63.32
N ALA A 357 1.80 -9.67 62.93
CA ALA A 357 2.05 -10.76 63.85
C ALA A 357 3.11 -10.40 64.93
N ALA A 358 4.14 -9.65 64.53
CA ALA A 358 5.14 -9.14 65.48
C ALA A 358 4.54 -8.15 66.49
N LYS A 359 3.70 -7.20 66.02
CA LYS A 359 2.99 -6.26 66.88
C LYS A 359 2.03 -6.97 67.85
N ALA A 360 1.28 -7.94 67.37
CA ALA A 360 0.38 -8.75 68.21
C ALA A 360 1.17 -9.58 69.25
N ALA A 361 2.35 -10.09 68.86
CA ALA A 361 3.22 -10.81 69.80
C ALA A 361 3.85 -9.89 70.82
N ASP A 362 4.16 -8.63 70.49
CA ASP A 362 4.68 -7.64 71.40
C ASP A 362 3.61 -7.15 72.37
N GLU A 363 2.37 -6.96 71.91
CA GLU A 363 1.21 -6.65 72.77
C GLU A 363 0.92 -7.81 73.75
N ALA A 364 0.98 -9.06 73.27
CA ALA A 364 0.81 -10.23 74.14
C ALA A 364 1.94 -10.37 75.18
N ALA A 365 3.18 -10.00 74.78
CA ALA A 365 4.33 -10.01 75.70
C ALA A 365 4.31 -8.87 76.74
N MET A 366 3.64 -7.75 76.43
CA MET A 366 3.42 -6.68 77.44
C MET A 366 2.42 -7.10 78.51
N ASN A 367 1.53 -8.03 78.19
CA ASN A 367 0.52 -8.52 79.15
C ASN A 367 0.97 -9.76 79.97
N ASP A 368 2.16 -10.35 79.68
CA ASP A 368 2.73 -11.46 80.42
C ASP A 368 4.20 -11.21 80.88
N PRO A 369 4.46 -10.87 82.14
CA PRO A 369 5.78 -10.51 82.60
C PRO A 369 6.81 -11.64 82.51
N ASN A 370 6.46 -12.89 82.45
CA ASN A 370 7.35 -14.02 82.27
C ASN A 370 7.86 -14.22 80.86
N LEU A 371 7.04 -13.80 79.84
CA LEU A 371 7.40 -13.88 78.44
C LEU A 371 8.33 -12.73 78.00
N ALA A 372 8.21 -11.54 78.66
CA ALA A 372 9.06 -10.39 78.38
C ALA A 372 10.52 -10.65 78.78
N ALA A 373 10.75 -11.34 79.93
CA ALA A 373 12.09 -11.71 80.34
C ALA A 373 12.78 -12.74 79.44
N LYS A 374 12.03 -13.65 78.80
CA LYS A 374 12.55 -14.65 77.88
C LYS A 374 12.87 -14.05 76.50
N LYS A 375 12.09 -13.06 76.00
CA LYS A 375 12.38 -12.32 74.80
C LYS A 375 13.63 -11.46 74.88
N ALA A 376 13.83 -10.74 75.97
CA ALA A 376 15.01 -9.93 76.16
C ALA A 376 16.32 -10.77 76.16
N SER A 377 16.27 -12.02 76.61
CA SER A 377 17.42 -12.94 76.49
C SER A 377 17.64 -13.51 75.07
N GLN A 378 16.59 -13.70 74.32
CA GLN A 378 16.68 -14.16 72.92
C GLN A 378 17.11 -13.03 71.97
N GLU A 379 16.71 -11.78 72.22
CA GLU A 379 17.16 -10.64 71.39
C GLU A 379 18.67 -10.38 71.62
N LYS A 380 19.16 -10.45 72.78
CA LYS A 380 20.62 -10.34 73.07
C LYS A 380 21.42 -11.46 72.37
N GLN A 381 20.86 -12.66 72.23
CA GLN A 381 21.52 -13.72 71.50
C GLN A 381 21.47 -13.50 69.93
N LYS A 382 20.36 -12.98 69.40
CA LYS A 382 20.23 -12.63 67.99
C LYS A 382 21.10 -11.46 67.55
N GLU A 383 21.24 -10.42 68.44
CA GLU A 383 22.15 -9.32 68.15
C GLU A 383 23.63 -9.74 68.19
N ALA A 384 24.01 -10.66 69.07
CA ALA A 384 25.36 -11.23 69.13
C ALA A 384 25.68 -12.09 67.89
N GLU A 385 24.67 -12.83 67.35
CA GLU A 385 24.79 -13.60 66.10
C GLU A 385 24.80 -12.70 64.82
N ALA A 386 24.00 -11.61 64.84
CA ALA A 386 23.97 -10.64 63.74
C ALA A 386 25.31 -9.86 63.68
N GLN A 387 25.88 -9.50 64.81
CA GLN A 387 27.21 -8.85 64.86
C GLN A 387 28.31 -9.80 64.35
N LYS A 388 28.24 -11.11 64.62
CA LYS A 388 29.19 -12.11 64.11
C LYS A 388 29.05 -12.27 62.59
N LYS A 389 27.80 -12.29 62.04
CA LYS A 389 27.54 -12.35 60.60
C LYS A 389 27.98 -11.07 59.87
N ALA A 390 27.75 -9.91 60.43
CA ALA A 390 28.20 -8.62 59.87
C ALA A 390 29.73 -8.47 59.86
N ALA A 391 30.43 -9.00 60.90
CA ALA A 391 31.88 -9.04 60.93
C ALA A 391 32.48 -10.00 59.88
N GLN A 392 31.77 -11.07 59.58
CA GLN A 392 32.17 -12.04 58.55
C GLN A 392 31.93 -11.53 57.13
N GLN A 393 30.84 -10.79 56.90
CA GLN A 393 30.57 -10.11 55.63
C GLN A 393 31.56 -8.97 55.34
N LYS A 394 32.01 -8.22 56.37
CA LYS A 394 33.05 -7.20 56.20
C LYS A 394 34.42 -7.79 55.84
N LYS A 395 34.74 -8.99 56.29
CA LYS A 395 35.97 -9.69 55.87
C LYS A 395 35.93 -10.19 54.42
N ASN A 396 34.78 -10.63 53.94
CA ASN A 396 34.63 -11.06 52.55
C ASN A 396 34.54 -9.89 51.55
N ALA A 397 34.06 -8.71 51.95
CA ALA A 397 33.97 -7.52 51.09
C ALA A 397 35.34 -6.82 50.84
N GLN A 398 36.39 -7.18 51.54
CA GLN A 398 37.73 -6.62 51.34
C GLN A 398 38.58 -7.38 50.31
N MET A 399 38.07 -8.52 49.79
CA MET A 399 38.86 -9.39 48.88
C MET A 399 38.43 -9.30 47.39
N THR A 400 37.45 -8.50 47.05
CA THR A 400 37.06 -8.33 45.62
C THR A 400 36.80 -6.84 45.31
N ARG A 401 37.87 -6.15 44.95
CA ARG A 401 37.77 -4.89 44.17
C ARG A 401 38.07 -5.24 42.74
N PRO A 402 37.10 -5.13 41.81
CA PRO A 402 37.41 -5.08 40.38
C PRO A 402 37.89 -3.65 40.02
N LYS A 403 38.89 -3.57 39.17
CA LYS A 403 39.39 -2.34 38.55
C LYS A 403 38.31 -1.75 37.64
N PRO A 404 38.26 -0.41 37.47
CA PRO A 404 37.32 0.24 36.58
C PRO A 404 37.75 -0.05 35.15
N VAL A 405 36.86 -0.68 34.36
CA VAL A 405 36.95 -0.76 32.92
C VAL A 405 36.12 0.40 32.39
N LEU A 406 36.73 1.19 31.50
CA LEU A 406 36.07 2.23 30.74
C LEU A 406 34.89 1.60 29.99
N ARG A 407 33.73 2.20 30.18
CA ARG A 407 32.55 1.97 29.37
C ARG A 407 32.69 2.81 28.13
N ASP A 408 33.05 2.20 27.02
CA ASP A 408 32.63 2.67 25.69
C ASP A 408 31.19 2.25 25.48
N SER A 409 30.40 3.26 25.21
CA SER A 409 28.99 3.15 24.87
C SER A 409 28.84 2.57 23.48
N LEU A 410 28.31 1.37 23.40
CA LEU A 410 27.62 0.92 22.18
C LEU A 410 26.37 0.15 22.57
N ALA A 411 25.33 0.85 22.40
CA ALA A 411 24.13 0.57 21.65
C ALA A 411 23.34 -0.70 21.96
N ALA A 412 22.20 -0.45 22.51
CA ALA A 412 20.91 -0.85 21.99
C ALA A 412 20.74 -2.33 21.72
N GLY A 413 20.19 -3.00 22.71
CA GLY A 413 19.61 -4.32 22.60
C GLY A 413 18.42 -4.36 21.64
N ASP A 414 18.38 -5.41 20.89
CA ASP A 414 17.26 -5.81 20.07
C ASP A 414 16.09 -6.23 20.97
N SER A 415 15.14 -5.34 21.13
CA SER A 415 13.83 -5.73 21.64
C SER A 415 12.94 -6.04 20.43
N LEU A 416 12.41 -7.25 20.39
CA LEU A 416 11.44 -7.80 19.44
C LEU A 416 11.40 -7.07 18.09
N ALA A 417 11.88 -7.73 17.05
CA ALA A 417 12.03 -7.26 15.67
C ALA A 417 10.71 -6.87 14.97
N PHE A 418 9.87 -6.09 15.62
CA PHE A 418 8.68 -5.48 15.02
C PHE A 418 8.84 -3.98 14.81
N ARG A 419 10.07 -3.44 14.99
CA ARG A 419 10.32 -2.03 14.74
C ARG A 419 10.31 -1.73 13.25
N ASP A 420 9.46 -0.83 12.85
CA ASP A 420 9.45 -0.09 11.56
C ASP A 420 9.38 -0.89 10.24
N SER A 421 8.96 -2.17 10.21
CA SER A 421 9.00 -2.96 8.98
C SER A 421 7.88 -2.69 7.97
N LEU A 422 6.96 -1.78 8.24
CA LEU A 422 5.84 -1.50 7.33
C LEU A 422 5.63 0.01 7.09
N ALA A 423 6.59 0.85 7.46
CA ALA A 423 6.55 2.27 7.16
C ALA A 423 7.18 2.54 5.78
N VAL A 424 6.35 2.79 4.80
CA VAL A 424 6.76 3.36 3.52
C VAL A 424 7.05 4.85 3.75
N THR A 425 8.33 5.15 3.68
CA THR A 425 9.01 6.43 3.47
C THR A 425 8.34 7.76 3.83
N ASP A 426 8.94 8.45 4.81
CA ASP A 426 8.93 9.91 4.89
C ASP A 426 9.95 10.49 3.92
N SER A 427 9.48 11.26 2.95
CA SER A 427 10.24 12.38 2.43
C SER A 427 9.34 13.37 1.68
N VAL A 428 8.82 14.37 2.36
CA VAL A 428 8.59 15.67 1.71
C VAL A 428 9.20 16.74 2.59
N ALA A 429 10.23 17.34 2.07
CA ALA A 429 11.03 18.35 2.73
C ALA A 429 10.49 19.76 2.55
N ALA A 430 10.53 20.47 3.64
CA ALA A 430 11.15 21.77 3.83
C ALA A 430 10.56 23.00 3.17
N ALA A 431 9.85 23.72 4.03
CA ALA A 431 9.94 25.18 4.04
C ALA A 431 10.50 25.59 5.41
N VAL A 432 11.55 26.41 5.38
CA VAL A 432 12.31 26.85 6.54
C VAL A 432 11.46 27.79 7.41
N ALA A 433 11.14 27.33 8.61
CA ALA A 433 10.67 28.15 9.73
C ALA A 433 11.68 28.05 10.88
N PRO A 434 11.74 28.98 11.86
CA PRO A 434 12.80 29.04 12.87
C PRO A 434 12.82 27.77 13.71
N ALA A 435 14.03 27.27 13.98
CA ALA A 435 14.30 26.00 14.63
C ALA A 435 13.61 25.90 16.00
N GLU A 436 12.53 25.14 16.07
CA GLU A 436 12.05 24.55 17.32
C GLU A 436 13.11 23.54 17.83
N PRO A 437 13.21 23.32 19.15
CA PRO A 437 14.13 22.32 19.68
C PRO A 437 13.85 20.97 19.02
N PRO A 438 14.88 20.14 18.79
CA PRO A 438 14.72 18.89 18.08
C PRO A 438 13.68 18.02 18.81
N LYS A 439 12.54 17.78 18.15
CA LYS A 439 11.51 16.85 18.63
C LYS A 439 12.11 15.45 18.61
N ASP A 440 11.88 14.69 19.66
CA ASP A 440 12.29 13.28 19.72
C ASP A 440 11.58 12.50 18.60
N SER A 441 12.33 12.19 17.56
CA SER A 441 11.84 11.47 16.37
C SER A 441 11.99 9.96 16.49
N THR A 442 12.42 9.43 17.64
CA THR A 442 12.49 7.99 17.90
C THR A 442 11.13 7.37 17.63
N ARG A 443 11.06 6.35 16.79
CA ARG A 443 9.79 5.67 16.49
C ARG A 443 9.44 4.68 17.59
N VAL A 444 8.18 4.69 17.98
CA VAL A 444 7.58 3.81 18.98
C VAL A 444 6.57 2.89 18.31
N GLY A 445 6.81 1.59 18.38
CA GLY A 445 5.94 0.56 17.83
C GLY A 445 4.83 0.15 18.80
N PHE A 446 3.65 -0.11 18.23
CA PHE A 446 2.49 -0.67 18.91
C PHE A 446 1.99 -1.85 18.08
N LEU A 447 1.83 -3.01 18.70
CA LEU A 447 1.27 -4.20 18.07
C LEU A 447 -0.01 -4.61 18.81
N GLU A 448 -1.07 -4.81 18.06
CA GLU A 448 -2.33 -5.38 18.53
C GLU A 448 -2.64 -6.64 17.71
N ALA A 449 -2.85 -7.75 18.40
CA ALA A 449 -3.36 -9.00 17.82
C ALA A 449 -4.70 -9.34 18.45
N VAL A 450 -5.72 -9.62 17.63
CA VAL A 450 -7.10 -9.78 18.07
C VAL A 450 -7.67 -11.09 17.58
N LYS A 451 -8.22 -11.85 18.51
CA LYS A 451 -8.84 -13.15 18.39
C LYS A 451 -7.93 -14.28 17.89
N ASN A 452 -8.00 -15.41 18.57
CA ASN A 452 -7.25 -16.62 18.25
C ASN A 452 -5.75 -16.36 18.07
N VAL A 453 -5.17 -15.53 18.94
CA VAL A 453 -3.76 -15.20 18.90
C VAL A 453 -2.93 -16.43 19.25
N LYS A 454 -1.99 -16.76 18.38
CA LYS A 454 -1.05 -17.86 18.57
C LYS A 454 0.36 -17.35 18.27
N ILE A 455 1.27 -17.60 19.20
CA ILE A 455 2.70 -17.36 19.00
C ILE A 455 3.40 -18.69 19.13
N TYR A 456 4.28 -18.96 18.20
CA TYR A 456 5.16 -20.11 18.23
C TYR A 456 6.61 -19.67 18.12
N LYS A 457 7.41 -20.05 19.07
CA LYS A 457 8.87 -19.96 19.11
C LYS A 457 9.40 -21.33 19.56
N LYS A 458 10.61 -21.72 19.19
CA LYS A 458 11.19 -23.03 19.48
C LYS A 458 11.05 -23.43 20.96
N ALA A 459 11.31 -22.50 21.89
CA ALA A 459 11.24 -22.75 23.34
C ALA A 459 9.93 -22.31 23.99
N MET A 460 9.01 -21.65 23.28
CA MET A 460 7.81 -21.05 23.85
C MET A 460 6.64 -21.05 22.88
N GLN A 461 5.47 -21.40 23.38
CA GLN A 461 4.21 -21.29 22.65
C GLN A 461 3.23 -20.46 23.47
N VAL A 462 2.45 -19.61 22.82
CA VAL A 462 1.44 -18.78 23.47
C VAL A 462 0.13 -18.92 22.73
N SER A 463 -0.96 -19.02 23.47
CA SER A 463 -2.32 -18.94 22.96
C SER A 463 -3.13 -17.97 23.83
N CYS A 464 -3.84 -17.01 23.22
CA CYS A 464 -4.74 -16.10 23.93
C CYS A 464 -5.81 -15.55 22.97
N ASP A 465 -6.80 -14.82 23.49
CA ASP A 465 -7.77 -14.15 22.63
C ASP A 465 -7.17 -12.85 22.05
N SER A 466 -6.46 -12.08 22.85
CA SER A 466 -5.86 -10.83 22.38
C SER A 466 -4.50 -10.54 23.03
N LEU A 467 -3.66 -9.86 22.27
CA LEU A 467 -2.32 -9.42 22.68
C LEU A 467 -2.15 -7.95 22.35
N LEU A 468 -1.60 -7.20 23.27
CA LEU A 468 -1.15 -5.82 23.10
C LEU A 468 0.33 -5.73 23.46
N TYR A 469 1.14 -5.18 22.57
CA TYR A 469 2.56 -4.90 22.80
C TYR A 469 2.87 -3.44 22.51
N SER A 470 3.77 -2.84 23.27
CA SER A 470 4.26 -1.48 23.05
C SER A 470 5.74 -1.39 23.35
N ASP A 471 6.48 -0.68 22.51
CA ASP A 471 7.89 -0.35 22.76
C ASP A 471 8.08 0.60 23.95
N LEU A 472 7.04 1.32 24.39
CA LEU A 472 7.10 2.24 25.54
C LEU A 472 7.47 1.54 26.84
N ASP A 473 7.03 0.32 27.01
CA ASP A 473 7.22 -0.48 28.22
C ASP A 473 7.78 -1.87 27.94
N SER A 474 7.97 -2.21 26.67
CA SER A 474 8.41 -3.55 26.21
C SER A 474 7.58 -4.68 26.81
N LEU A 475 6.28 -4.39 27.07
CA LEU A 475 5.34 -5.33 27.67
C LEU A 475 4.42 -5.95 26.62
N ALA A 476 4.46 -7.29 26.53
CA ALA A 476 3.41 -8.06 25.88
C ALA A 476 2.32 -8.40 26.91
N ARG A 477 1.10 -7.92 26.67
CA ARG A 477 -0.06 -8.12 27.54
C ARG A 477 -1.06 -9.04 26.86
N LEU A 478 -1.28 -10.19 27.46
CA LEU A 478 -2.13 -11.25 26.96
C LEU A 478 -3.42 -11.25 27.76
N TYR A 479 -4.57 -11.32 27.08
CA TYR A 479 -5.89 -11.24 27.70
C TYR A 479 -6.79 -12.40 27.30
N LYS A 480 -7.76 -12.69 28.17
CA LYS A 480 -8.78 -13.73 28.05
C LYS A 480 -8.18 -15.13 27.95
N GLU A 481 -7.93 -15.68 29.10
CA GLU A 481 -7.44 -17.04 29.31
C GLU A 481 -6.13 -17.34 28.51
N PRO A 482 -5.08 -16.52 28.68
CA PRO A 482 -3.81 -16.82 28.05
C PRO A 482 -3.18 -18.09 28.61
N PHE A 483 -2.63 -18.89 27.68
CA PHE A 483 -1.80 -20.04 28.01
C PHE A 483 -0.42 -19.84 27.42
N ILE A 484 0.61 -20.11 28.23
CA ILE A 484 2.01 -20.11 27.79
C ILE A 484 2.60 -21.48 28.11
N TRP A 485 3.17 -22.12 27.11
CA TRP A 485 3.99 -23.31 27.26
C TRP A 485 5.44 -22.90 27.04
N GLN A 486 6.27 -23.12 28.05
CA GLN A 486 7.70 -22.84 27.99
C GLN A 486 8.45 -24.18 28.08
N GLU A 487 9.28 -24.45 27.08
CA GLU A 487 9.90 -25.76 26.92
C GLU A 487 8.81 -26.87 26.91
N VAL A 488 9.13 -28.09 27.30
CA VAL A 488 8.16 -29.18 27.41
C VAL A 488 7.60 -29.28 28.85
N THR A 489 8.17 -28.51 29.79
CA THR A 489 8.03 -28.75 31.22
C THR A 489 7.23 -27.74 31.99
N ARG A 490 6.94 -26.56 31.41
CA ARG A 490 6.28 -25.45 32.13
C ARG A 490 5.05 -24.96 31.40
N GLN A 491 3.97 -24.75 32.13
CA GLN A 491 2.76 -24.13 31.61
C GLN A 491 2.29 -23.03 32.57
N TYR A 492 1.92 -21.91 32.02
CA TYR A 492 1.37 -20.77 32.74
C TYR A 492 -0.01 -20.45 32.20
N ALA A 493 -0.96 -20.18 33.08
CA ALA A 493 -2.30 -19.74 32.74
C ALA A 493 -2.80 -18.72 33.76
N ALA A 494 -3.64 -17.77 33.32
CA ALA A 494 -4.30 -16.77 34.16
C ALA A 494 -5.44 -16.13 33.37
N ASP A 495 -6.21 -15.22 33.97
CA ASP A 495 -7.18 -14.38 33.24
C ASP A 495 -6.45 -13.36 32.35
N SER A 496 -5.29 -12.87 32.78
CA SER A 496 -4.37 -12.07 31.98
C SER A 496 -2.92 -12.30 32.39
N ILE A 497 -2.00 -12.19 31.43
CA ILE A 497 -0.57 -12.33 31.65
C ILE A 497 0.14 -11.14 31.02
N SER A 498 1.02 -10.49 31.79
CA SER A 498 1.92 -9.46 31.27
C SER A 498 3.36 -10.00 31.25
N LEU A 499 4.00 -9.93 30.09
CA LEU A 499 5.36 -10.43 29.88
C LEU A 499 6.29 -9.26 29.58
N VAL A 500 7.40 -9.16 30.30
CA VAL A 500 8.56 -8.37 29.90
C VAL A 500 9.39 -9.21 28.96
N VAL A 501 9.58 -8.71 27.76
CA VAL A 501 10.45 -9.37 26.77
C VAL A 501 11.74 -8.58 26.68
N LYS A 502 12.85 -9.22 26.95
CA LYS A 502 14.19 -8.64 26.88
C LYS A 502 15.10 -9.59 26.08
N ASP A 503 15.80 -9.03 25.11
CA ASP A 503 16.70 -9.78 24.23
C ASP A 503 16.06 -11.05 23.65
N GLY A 504 14.79 -10.90 23.17
CA GLY A 504 14.02 -12.00 22.57
C GLY A 504 13.55 -13.10 23.55
N ALA A 505 13.89 -13.02 24.83
CA ALA A 505 13.52 -13.98 25.86
C ALA A 505 12.50 -13.40 26.86
N MET A 506 11.75 -14.25 27.53
CA MET A 506 10.87 -13.87 28.61
C MET A 506 11.72 -13.60 29.88
N ASP A 507 11.86 -12.32 30.26
CA ASP A 507 12.58 -11.90 31.47
C ASP A 507 11.69 -12.02 32.71
N LYS A 508 10.47 -11.53 32.63
CA LYS A 508 9.53 -11.46 33.74
C LYS A 508 8.10 -11.74 33.28
N ALA A 509 7.37 -12.51 34.05
CA ALA A 509 5.95 -12.76 33.83
C ALA A 509 5.13 -12.37 35.05
N SER A 510 4.06 -11.60 34.87
CA SER A 510 3.07 -11.30 35.89
C SER A 510 1.73 -11.93 35.50
N LEU A 511 1.25 -12.83 36.34
CA LEU A 511 -0.01 -13.54 36.15
C LEU A 511 -1.07 -12.92 37.04
N MET A 512 -2.20 -12.50 36.47
CA MET A 512 -3.24 -11.75 37.16
C MET A 512 -4.56 -12.52 37.14
N SER A 513 -5.11 -12.80 38.30
CA SER A 513 -6.36 -13.52 38.54
C SER A 513 -6.35 -14.96 38.02
N ASN A 514 -6.83 -15.89 38.85
CA ASN A 514 -6.90 -17.31 38.53
C ASN A 514 -5.55 -17.88 38.04
N ALA A 515 -4.45 -17.36 38.59
CA ALA A 515 -3.12 -17.73 38.18
C ALA A 515 -2.84 -19.22 38.46
N PHE A 516 -2.35 -19.92 37.44
CA PHE A 516 -2.04 -21.34 37.51
C PHE A 516 -0.70 -21.61 36.82
N VAL A 517 0.20 -22.26 37.55
CA VAL A 517 1.52 -22.65 37.03
C VAL A 517 1.67 -24.15 37.24
N THR A 518 1.94 -24.88 36.17
CA THR A 518 2.34 -26.29 36.23
C THR A 518 3.78 -26.46 35.86
N LEU A 519 4.44 -27.32 36.62
CA LEU A 519 5.82 -27.71 36.38
C LEU A 519 5.90 -29.23 36.31
N GLN A 520 6.44 -29.75 35.23
CA GLN A 520 6.79 -31.17 35.15
C GLN A 520 8.16 -31.36 35.74
N GLN A 521 8.25 -32.11 36.83
CA GLN A 521 9.51 -32.45 37.49
C GLN A 521 9.85 -33.93 37.24
N MET A 522 11.04 -34.21 36.77
CA MET A 522 11.54 -35.57 36.63
C MET A 522 12.00 -36.07 37.99
N GLN A 523 11.50 -37.24 38.41
CA GLN A 523 11.90 -37.85 39.65
C GLN A 523 12.95 -38.96 39.36
N GLY A 524 14.19 -38.70 39.72
CA GLY A 524 15.29 -39.67 39.62
C GLY A 524 15.83 -39.92 38.21
N ASN A 525 16.83 -40.82 38.10
CA ASN A 525 17.56 -41.16 36.86
C ASN A 525 16.76 -41.96 35.83
N GLN A 526 15.49 -42.19 36.02
CA GLN A 526 14.63 -42.99 35.12
C GLN A 526 13.42 -42.21 34.67
N GLY A 527 13.58 -41.24 33.87
CA GLY A 527 12.67 -40.55 32.93
C GLY A 527 11.14 -40.69 32.99
N GLU A 528 10.52 -41.05 34.12
CA GLU A 528 9.05 -41.04 34.22
C GLU A 528 8.52 -39.68 34.60
N PRO A 529 7.55 -39.13 33.85
CA PRO A 529 6.95 -37.85 34.17
C PRO A 529 6.14 -37.93 35.47
N PHE A 530 6.44 -37.08 36.43
CA PHE A 530 5.74 -37.02 37.70
C PHE A 530 4.77 -35.85 37.83
N GLN A 531 3.67 -36.11 38.57
CA GLN A 531 2.48 -35.29 38.80
C GLN A 531 2.63 -33.79 38.72
N LEU A 532 1.71 -33.17 37.99
CA LEU A 532 1.41 -31.74 37.99
C LEU A 532 0.97 -31.29 39.40
N ARG A 533 1.71 -30.38 40.03
CA ARG A 533 1.25 -29.69 41.24
C ARG A 533 0.92 -28.24 40.90
N PRO A 534 -0.29 -27.77 41.18
CA PRO A 534 -0.55 -26.35 41.16
C PRO A 534 0.31 -25.66 42.24
N VAL A 535 0.96 -24.59 41.89
CA VAL A 535 1.78 -23.76 42.81
C VAL A 535 0.97 -22.53 43.21
#